data_8ae3d3f854d8150bdfdeaab364ccdf27
#
_entry.id   8ae3d3f854d8150bdfdeaab364ccdf27
#
_cell.length_a   1.000
_cell.length_b   1.000
_cell.length_c   1.000
_cell.angle_alpha   90.00
_cell.angle_beta   90.00
_cell.angle_gamma   90.00
#
_symmetry.space_group_name_H-M   'P 1'
#
loop_
_entity.id
_entity.type
_entity.pdbx_description
1 polymer ?
#
loop_
_entity_poly.entity_id
_entity_poly.type
_entity_poly.pdbx_seq_one_letter_code
_entity_poly.pdbx_strand_id
1 'polypeptide(L)'
;MRLGVVLRYVGIIMLVVALFMLLSAGVSLVSHTDSGYYPLLLSALLTALLGAFPLIFVDRTEQLSSKEGYYIVVGSWIVASVVGMFPYLMWGGEFSLVNAWFESVSGYTTTGASILNDVEALPRGLLFWRSCSTWLGGVGVVMFALLILPSLGTNKALLTNVELSSMAKHNYHYKASMIAQILLFIYLGLTFCSTLALKLAGMNWFDALTQAMSAVATSGFSTKNASIGYFDSVAVESILIVTMLLASIHFGVLFATLTGRRNNIFHSEVTRWYLSIVAVVTVVVAGSLYFGGVYDTVAGALRYAAFQVVSLISTAGFATADTTVWPATAIVLLISVSIVCGCAGSTTGGIKTDRFLLAIKTLRLRFSLQQHPNAVVRVRIDGNVLDDKIASTAVVFIVAYFLALLAGTVVGTMCGVDMETSFSSAVACMGNV
;
A
#
# COMPACT_ATOMS: atom_id res chain seq x y z
N MET A 1 6.22 20.40 -23.04
CA MET A 1 6.74 19.47 -22.05
C MET A 1 8.25 19.40 -22.17
N ARG A 2 8.96 19.70 -21.11
CA ARG A 2 10.43 19.70 -21.09
C ARG A 2 10.89 18.33 -20.60
N LEU A 3 11.15 17.39 -21.53
CA LEU A 3 11.53 16.01 -21.23
C LEU A 3 12.78 15.93 -20.33
N GLY A 4 13.77 16.81 -20.56
CA GLY A 4 14.97 16.87 -19.71
C GLY A 4 14.66 17.08 -18.23
N VAL A 5 13.69 17.98 -17.93
CA VAL A 5 13.28 18.23 -16.53
C VAL A 5 12.69 16.97 -15.89
N VAL A 6 11.84 16.23 -16.63
CA VAL A 6 11.28 14.96 -16.15
C VAL A 6 12.40 13.95 -15.88
N LEU A 7 13.33 13.79 -16.83
CA LEU A 7 14.47 12.87 -16.67
C LEU A 7 15.36 13.23 -15.48
N ARG A 8 15.55 14.52 -15.20
CA ARG A 8 16.34 14.96 -14.04
C ARG A 8 15.71 14.51 -12.71
N TYR A 9 14.39 14.70 -12.54
CA TYR A 9 13.71 14.28 -11.32
C TYR A 9 13.65 12.75 -11.19
N VAL A 10 13.42 12.03 -12.28
CA VAL A 10 13.51 10.56 -12.32
C VAL A 10 14.92 10.10 -11.94
N GLY A 11 15.97 10.80 -12.41
CA GLY A 11 17.36 10.52 -12.04
C GLY A 11 17.62 10.61 -10.53
N ILE A 12 17.04 11.60 -9.84
CA ILE A 12 17.13 11.71 -8.37
C ILE A 12 16.54 10.46 -7.70
N ILE A 13 15.41 9.96 -8.21
CA ILE A 13 14.77 8.77 -7.65
C ILE A 13 15.65 7.54 -7.87
N MET A 14 16.24 7.40 -9.06
CA MET A 14 17.19 6.31 -9.33
C MET A 14 18.38 6.34 -8.36
N LEU A 15 18.88 7.50 -7.97
CA LEU A 15 19.95 7.61 -6.96
C LEU A 15 19.48 7.16 -5.57
N VAL A 16 18.23 7.47 -5.19
CA VAL A 16 17.65 6.95 -3.93
C VAL A 16 17.51 5.43 -4.00
N VAL A 17 17.02 4.88 -5.11
CA VAL A 17 16.93 3.43 -5.32
C VAL A 17 18.31 2.77 -5.23
N ALA A 18 19.33 3.35 -5.90
CA ALA A 18 20.71 2.87 -5.83
C ALA A 18 21.27 2.86 -4.41
N LEU A 19 20.96 3.89 -3.60
CA LEU A 19 21.35 3.93 -2.19
C LEU A 19 20.77 2.76 -1.40
N PHE A 20 19.50 2.42 -1.59
CA PHE A 20 18.88 1.28 -0.91
C PHE A 20 19.40 -0.07 -1.43
N MET A 21 19.78 -0.17 -2.72
CA MET A 21 20.50 -1.35 -3.23
C MET A 21 21.87 -1.49 -2.55
N LEU A 22 22.61 -0.40 -2.34
CA LEU A 22 23.88 -0.40 -1.60
C LEU A 22 23.69 -0.82 -0.14
N LEU A 23 22.63 -0.33 0.54
CA LEU A 23 22.30 -0.78 1.88
C LEU A 23 22.00 -2.28 1.93
N SER A 24 21.29 -2.80 0.91
CA SER A 24 21.00 -4.22 0.78
C SER A 24 22.27 -5.05 0.51
N ALA A 25 23.19 -4.53 -0.29
CA ALA A 25 24.52 -5.12 -0.47
C ALA A 25 25.33 -5.12 0.84
N GLY A 26 25.18 -4.08 1.67
CA GLY A 26 25.77 -4.03 3.01
C GLY A 26 25.22 -5.13 3.93
N VAL A 27 23.92 -5.40 3.89
CA VAL A 27 23.30 -6.52 4.63
C VAL A 27 23.87 -7.87 4.14
N SER A 28 24.02 -8.03 2.83
CA SER A 28 24.64 -9.22 2.23
C SER A 28 26.08 -9.40 2.69
N LEU A 29 26.85 -8.31 2.79
CA LEU A 29 28.25 -8.34 3.27
C LEU A 29 28.34 -8.78 4.74
N VAL A 30 27.48 -8.22 5.61
CA VAL A 30 27.43 -8.60 7.03
C VAL A 30 26.96 -10.04 7.23
N SER A 31 26.22 -10.60 6.29
CA SER A 31 25.77 -11.99 6.27
C SER A 31 26.81 -12.95 5.64
N HIS A 32 28.10 -12.68 5.82
CA HIS A 32 29.22 -13.46 5.29
C HIS A 32 29.31 -13.47 3.75
N THR A 33 28.99 -12.36 3.11
CA THR A 33 29.06 -12.17 1.66
C THR A 33 28.26 -13.27 0.91
N ASP A 34 26.96 -13.24 1.14
CA ASP A 34 26.05 -14.17 0.48
C ASP A 34 26.00 -13.95 -1.04
N SER A 35 25.37 -14.86 -1.79
CA SER A 35 25.32 -14.81 -3.27
C SER A 35 24.61 -13.56 -3.82
N GLY A 36 23.91 -12.78 -3.00
CA GLY A 36 23.24 -11.54 -3.36
C GLY A 36 24.17 -10.32 -3.44
N TYR A 37 25.38 -10.39 -2.87
CA TYR A 37 26.27 -9.23 -2.76
C TYR A 37 26.63 -8.60 -4.12
N TYR A 38 27.19 -9.37 -5.04
CA TYR A 38 27.60 -8.86 -6.36
C TYR A 38 26.41 -8.38 -7.22
N PRO A 39 25.29 -9.12 -7.33
CA PRO A 39 24.09 -8.65 -8.00
C PRO A 39 23.61 -7.30 -7.48
N LEU A 40 23.52 -7.10 -6.17
CA LEU A 40 23.10 -5.86 -5.56
C LEU A 40 24.08 -4.72 -5.79
N LEU A 41 25.40 -4.97 -5.64
CA LEU A 41 26.43 -3.95 -5.83
C LEU A 41 26.47 -3.46 -7.30
N LEU A 42 26.49 -4.38 -8.25
CA LEU A 42 26.52 -4.03 -9.68
C LEU A 42 25.25 -3.31 -10.11
N SER A 43 24.08 -3.77 -9.65
CA SER A 43 22.80 -3.10 -9.90
C SER A 43 22.77 -1.69 -9.33
N ALA A 44 23.31 -1.49 -8.11
CA ALA A 44 23.41 -0.18 -7.48
C ALA A 44 24.29 0.77 -8.29
N LEU A 45 25.47 0.32 -8.73
CA LEU A 45 26.39 1.12 -9.54
C LEU A 45 25.77 1.50 -10.89
N LEU A 46 25.17 0.53 -11.59
CA LEU A 46 24.48 0.78 -12.85
C LEU A 46 23.33 1.79 -12.68
N THR A 47 22.50 1.59 -11.68
CA THR A 47 21.38 2.49 -11.39
C THR A 47 21.86 3.88 -11.00
N ALA A 48 22.95 3.99 -10.23
CA ALA A 48 23.54 5.27 -9.85
C ALA A 48 24.10 6.02 -11.06
N LEU A 49 24.80 5.33 -11.97
CA LEU A 49 25.32 5.92 -13.23
C LEU A 49 24.18 6.44 -14.10
N LEU A 50 23.13 5.63 -14.31
CA LEU A 50 21.96 6.04 -15.10
C LEU A 50 21.23 7.22 -14.46
N GLY A 51 21.13 7.25 -13.11
CA GLY A 51 20.49 8.34 -12.39
C GLY A 51 21.29 9.63 -12.34
N ALA A 52 22.62 9.52 -12.29
CA ALA A 52 23.51 10.70 -12.28
C ALA A 52 23.54 11.42 -13.65
N PHE A 53 23.41 10.68 -14.75
CA PHE A 53 23.50 11.23 -16.09
C PHE A 53 22.56 12.43 -16.34
N PRO A 54 21.24 12.37 -16.09
CA PRO A 54 20.36 13.51 -16.27
C PRO A 54 20.68 14.69 -15.34
N LEU A 55 21.28 14.44 -14.19
CA LEU A 55 21.62 15.51 -13.24
C LEU A 55 22.80 16.36 -13.74
N ILE A 56 23.71 15.77 -14.52
CA ILE A 56 24.88 16.44 -15.07
C ILE A 56 24.48 17.29 -16.29
N PHE A 57 23.63 16.74 -17.18
CA PHE A 57 23.35 17.34 -18.47
C PHE A 57 22.10 18.23 -18.53
N VAL A 58 21.26 18.21 -17.49
CA VAL A 58 20.01 19.00 -17.44
C VAL A 58 20.06 20.00 -16.30
N ASP A 59 19.84 21.28 -16.61
CA ASP A 59 19.82 22.36 -15.63
C ASP A 59 18.64 22.23 -14.64
N ARG A 60 18.86 22.81 -13.46
CA ARG A 60 17.79 22.91 -12.44
C ARG A 60 16.70 23.85 -12.92
N THR A 61 15.47 23.44 -12.73
CA THR A 61 14.29 24.25 -13.04
C THR A 61 13.50 24.49 -11.76
N GLU A 62 13.22 25.76 -11.45
CA GLU A 62 12.48 26.13 -10.23
C GLU A 62 10.96 25.96 -10.37
N GLN A 63 10.43 25.92 -11.58
CA GLN A 63 9.00 25.82 -11.84
C GLN A 63 8.68 24.58 -12.68
N LEU A 64 7.84 23.71 -12.14
CA LEU A 64 7.26 22.55 -12.83
C LEU A 64 5.83 22.86 -13.26
N SER A 65 5.46 22.43 -14.46
CA SER A 65 4.06 22.42 -14.88
C SER A 65 3.33 21.20 -14.30
N SER A 66 1.99 21.30 -14.18
CA SER A 66 1.17 20.17 -13.71
C SER A 66 1.34 18.92 -14.58
N LYS A 67 1.48 19.11 -15.91
CA LYS A 67 1.73 17.99 -16.84
C LYS A 67 3.08 17.32 -16.57
N GLU A 68 4.15 18.10 -16.35
CA GLU A 68 5.47 17.56 -16.02
C GLU A 68 5.44 16.78 -14.71
N GLY A 69 4.69 17.26 -13.71
CA GLY A 69 4.47 16.55 -12.46
C GLY A 69 3.87 15.16 -12.65
N TYR A 70 2.83 15.01 -13.47
CA TYR A 70 2.24 13.71 -13.78
C TYR A 70 3.25 12.76 -14.45
N TYR A 71 4.01 13.24 -15.43
CA TYR A 71 5.01 12.43 -16.11
C TYR A 71 6.17 12.02 -15.18
N ILE A 72 6.55 12.89 -14.24
CA ILE A 72 7.56 12.55 -13.22
C ILE A 72 7.04 11.41 -12.34
N VAL A 73 5.81 11.50 -11.82
CA VAL A 73 5.25 10.45 -10.96
C VAL A 73 5.16 9.12 -11.71
N VAL A 74 4.47 9.08 -12.85
CA VAL A 74 4.30 7.83 -13.62
C VAL A 74 5.63 7.28 -14.11
N GLY A 75 6.49 8.14 -14.66
CA GLY A 75 7.80 7.76 -15.15
C GLY A 75 8.71 7.21 -14.04
N SER A 76 8.61 7.77 -12.84
CA SER A 76 9.36 7.29 -11.67
C SER A 76 8.97 5.89 -11.25
N TRP A 77 7.68 5.58 -11.22
CA TRP A 77 7.18 4.23 -10.93
C TRP A 77 7.68 3.21 -11.96
N ILE A 78 7.56 3.52 -13.25
CA ILE A 78 8.01 2.64 -14.32
C ILE A 78 9.53 2.42 -14.22
N VAL A 79 10.31 3.51 -14.11
CA VAL A 79 11.78 3.43 -14.06
C VAL A 79 12.25 2.75 -12.78
N ALA A 80 11.67 3.04 -11.61
CA ALA A 80 12.01 2.37 -10.37
C ALA A 80 11.77 0.85 -10.46
N SER A 81 10.65 0.43 -11.06
CA SER A 81 10.37 -0.99 -11.28
C SER A 81 11.35 -1.63 -12.27
N VAL A 82 11.76 -0.91 -13.32
CA VAL A 82 12.75 -1.42 -14.29
C VAL A 82 14.12 -1.57 -13.65
N VAL A 83 14.61 -0.55 -12.95
CA VAL A 83 15.95 -0.66 -12.31
C VAL A 83 15.90 -1.59 -11.11
N GLY A 84 14.77 -1.66 -10.42
CA GLY A 84 14.57 -2.53 -9.26
C GLY A 84 14.59 -4.02 -9.56
N MET A 85 14.38 -4.43 -10.82
CA MET A 85 14.51 -5.84 -11.22
C MET A 85 15.96 -6.28 -11.44
N PHE A 86 16.93 -5.35 -11.59
CA PHE A 86 18.32 -5.69 -11.91
C PHE A 86 18.97 -6.65 -10.89
N PRO A 87 18.82 -6.45 -9.57
CA PRO A 87 19.38 -7.39 -8.59
C PRO A 87 18.85 -8.83 -8.78
N TYR A 88 17.58 -8.98 -9.09
CA TYR A 88 16.96 -10.29 -9.32
C TYR A 88 17.48 -10.93 -10.61
N LEU A 89 17.52 -10.18 -11.72
CA LEU A 89 18.06 -10.65 -12.99
C LEU A 89 19.53 -11.08 -12.90
N MET A 90 20.35 -10.29 -12.18
CA MET A 90 21.77 -10.59 -12.04
C MET A 90 22.03 -11.78 -11.10
N TRP A 91 21.13 -12.01 -10.14
CA TRP A 91 21.21 -13.19 -9.27
C TRP A 91 20.79 -14.46 -10.01
N GLY A 92 19.80 -14.39 -10.91
CA GLY A 92 19.34 -15.51 -11.71
C GLY A 92 18.38 -16.44 -10.95
N GLY A 93 18.60 -17.75 -10.99
CA GLY A 93 17.70 -18.73 -10.38
C GLY A 93 16.32 -18.75 -11.04
N GLU A 94 15.24 -18.57 -10.26
CA GLU A 94 13.86 -18.52 -10.76
C GLU A 94 13.52 -17.19 -11.46
N PHE A 95 14.41 -16.18 -11.43
CA PHE A 95 14.17 -14.87 -11.99
C PHE A 95 14.49 -14.79 -13.50
N SER A 96 13.56 -15.26 -14.33
CA SER A 96 13.51 -14.85 -15.73
C SER A 96 13.24 -13.34 -15.85
N LEU A 97 13.37 -12.76 -17.05
CA LEU A 97 13.06 -11.34 -17.27
C LEU A 97 11.64 -10.98 -16.80
N VAL A 98 10.65 -11.83 -17.10
CA VAL A 98 9.25 -11.62 -16.72
C VAL A 98 9.06 -11.75 -15.21
N ASN A 99 9.67 -12.76 -14.60
CA ASN A 99 9.58 -13.00 -13.16
C ASN A 99 10.24 -11.88 -12.35
N ALA A 100 11.44 -11.44 -12.75
CA ALA A 100 12.14 -10.33 -12.12
C ALA A 100 11.37 -9.02 -12.25
N TRP A 101 10.75 -8.77 -13.41
CA TRP A 101 9.86 -7.64 -13.63
C TRP A 101 8.65 -7.70 -12.70
N PHE A 102 7.97 -8.84 -12.63
CA PHE A 102 6.80 -9.03 -11.76
C PHE A 102 7.15 -8.78 -10.30
N GLU A 103 8.22 -9.41 -9.78
CA GLU A 103 8.64 -9.24 -8.39
C GLU A 103 9.00 -7.79 -8.06
N SER A 104 9.68 -7.10 -8.99
CA SER A 104 10.01 -5.68 -8.82
C SER A 104 8.79 -4.79 -8.84
N VAL A 105 7.86 -4.99 -9.79
CA VAL A 105 6.59 -4.24 -9.84
C VAL A 105 5.79 -4.47 -8.58
N SER A 106 5.60 -5.74 -8.18
CA SER A 106 4.91 -6.11 -6.96
C SER A 106 5.51 -5.44 -5.72
N GLY A 107 6.84 -5.38 -5.65
CA GLY A 107 7.54 -4.65 -4.59
C GLY A 107 7.20 -3.16 -4.58
N TYR A 108 7.48 -2.46 -5.67
CA TYR A 108 7.28 -1.00 -5.73
C TYR A 108 5.82 -0.57 -5.65
N THR A 109 4.89 -1.34 -6.20
CA THR A 109 3.45 -1.06 -6.04
C THR A 109 2.93 -1.44 -4.65
N THR A 110 3.74 -2.06 -3.80
CA THR A 110 3.35 -2.57 -2.49
C THR A 110 2.27 -3.67 -2.54
N THR A 111 2.17 -4.41 -3.64
CA THR A 111 1.21 -5.51 -3.79
C THR A 111 1.60 -6.73 -2.96
N GLY A 112 2.90 -7.05 -2.90
CA GLY A 112 3.41 -8.19 -2.10
C GLY A 112 3.18 -9.58 -2.72
N ALA A 113 2.56 -9.67 -3.88
CA ALA A 113 2.46 -10.93 -4.63
C ALA A 113 3.85 -11.36 -5.12
N SER A 114 4.21 -12.64 -4.93
CA SER A 114 5.52 -13.19 -5.30
C SER A 114 5.37 -14.34 -6.28
N ILE A 115 6.35 -14.45 -7.21
CA ILE A 115 6.47 -15.58 -8.13
C ILE A 115 7.30 -16.71 -7.52
N LEU A 116 7.94 -16.48 -6.39
CA LEU A 116 8.86 -17.43 -5.77
C LEU A 116 8.12 -18.56 -5.10
N ASN A 117 8.53 -19.78 -5.38
CA ASN A 117 8.06 -20.99 -4.68
C ASN A 117 8.74 -21.12 -3.30
N ASP A 118 10.02 -20.73 -3.22
CA ASP A 118 10.78 -20.76 -1.98
C ASP A 118 11.49 -19.42 -1.74
N VAL A 119 10.88 -18.59 -0.90
CA VAL A 119 11.41 -17.28 -0.49
C VAL A 119 12.64 -17.44 0.41
N GLU A 120 12.71 -18.52 1.20
CA GLU A 120 13.77 -18.75 2.17
C GLU A 120 15.09 -19.18 1.49
N ALA A 121 15.02 -19.61 0.23
CA ALA A 121 16.22 -19.89 -0.60
C ALA A 121 16.97 -18.61 -1.02
N LEU A 122 16.34 -17.45 -0.94
CA LEU A 122 16.98 -16.19 -1.31
C LEU A 122 18.04 -15.76 -0.29
N PRO A 123 19.18 -15.19 -0.77
CA PRO A 123 20.17 -14.59 0.09
C PRO A 123 19.58 -13.41 0.89
N ARG A 124 20.08 -13.19 2.10
CA ARG A 124 19.58 -12.13 3.01
C ARG A 124 19.61 -10.74 2.37
N GLY A 125 20.60 -10.44 1.57
CA GLY A 125 20.67 -9.17 0.84
C GLY A 125 19.47 -8.96 -0.08
N LEU A 126 19.04 -10.00 -0.84
CA LEU A 126 17.86 -9.90 -1.71
C LEU A 126 16.56 -9.91 -0.93
N LEU A 127 16.44 -10.64 0.18
CA LEU A 127 15.29 -10.56 1.08
C LEU A 127 15.12 -9.15 1.64
N PHE A 128 16.23 -8.52 2.03
CA PHE A 128 16.21 -7.12 2.48
C PHE A 128 15.83 -6.17 1.35
N TRP A 129 16.35 -6.39 0.12
CA TRP A 129 15.98 -5.61 -1.05
C TRP A 129 14.49 -5.69 -1.37
N ARG A 130 13.86 -6.86 -1.25
CA ARG A 130 12.40 -7.03 -1.38
C ARG A 130 11.65 -6.11 -0.41
N SER A 131 12.04 -6.12 0.85
CA SER A 131 11.44 -5.25 1.88
C SER A 131 11.74 -3.77 1.64
N CYS A 132 12.94 -3.41 1.15
CA CYS A 132 13.28 -2.04 0.78
C CYS A 132 12.43 -1.55 -0.40
N SER A 133 12.22 -2.36 -1.44
CA SER A 133 11.43 -1.97 -2.61
C SER A 133 9.98 -1.65 -2.22
N THR A 134 9.35 -2.46 -1.35
CA THR A 134 8.00 -2.17 -0.83
C THR A 134 7.97 -0.95 0.06
N TRP A 135 8.96 -0.81 0.93
CA TRP A 135 9.05 0.34 1.82
C TRP A 135 9.26 1.65 1.06
N LEU A 136 10.11 1.66 0.03
CA LEU A 136 10.27 2.78 -0.89
C LEU A 136 8.99 3.05 -1.68
N GLY A 137 8.30 2.00 -2.11
CA GLY A 137 7.01 2.09 -2.78
C GLY A 137 5.98 2.80 -1.91
N GLY A 138 5.77 2.36 -0.68
CA GLY A 138 4.83 2.98 0.24
C GLY A 138 5.14 4.45 0.56
N VAL A 139 6.43 4.79 0.76
CA VAL A 139 6.86 6.21 0.89
C VAL A 139 6.74 6.94 -0.43
N GLY A 140 7.07 6.29 -1.54
CA GLY A 140 7.16 6.90 -2.87
C GLY A 140 5.88 7.58 -3.28
N VAL A 141 4.74 6.90 -3.14
CA VAL A 141 3.41 7.46 -3.43
C VAL A 141 3.18 8.75 -2.66
N VAL A 142 3.53 8.75 -1.37
CA VAL A 142 3.32 9.88 -0.48
C VAL A 142 4.32 11.02 -0.77
N MET A 143 5.60 10.68 -0.91
CA MET A 143 6.68 11.66 -1.08
C MET A 143 6.71 12.29 -2.47
N PHE A 144 6.40 11.53 -3.52
CA PHE A 144 6.38 12.07 -4.88
C PHE A 144 5.28 13.08 -5.09
N ALA A 145 4.07 12.80 -4.62
CA ALA A 145 2.99 13.78 -4.65
C ALA A 145 3.40 15.10 -3.97
N LEU A 146 4.23 15.03 -2.96
CA LEU A 146 4.55 16.16 -2.09
C LEU A 146 5.85 16.87 -2.43
N LEU A 147 6.87 16.19 -2.98
CA LEU A 147 8.10 16.83 -3.50
C LEU A 147 7.83 17.67 -4.76
N ILE A 148 6.85 17.27 -5.57
CA ILE A 148 6.45 17.96 -6.78
C ILE A 148 5.54 19.16 -6.46
N LEU A 149 4.73 19.10 -5.41
CA LEU A 149 3.76 20.13 -5.00
C LEU A 149 4.36 21.52 -4.72
N PRO A 150 5.50 21.68 -4.02
CA PRO A 150 6.07 23.01 -3.77
C PRO A 150 6.51 23.76 -5.02
N SER A 151 6.85 23.03 -6.09
CA SER A 151 7.34 23.59 -7.36
C SER A 151 6.24 24.02 -8.32
N LEU A 152 4.97 23.71 -8.05
CA LEU A 152 3.83 23.95 -8.92
C LEU A 152 3.13 25.31 -8.72
N GLY A 153 3.76 26.29 -8.09
CA GLY A 153 3.21 27.66 -7.98
C GLY A 153 1.78 27.73 -7.39
N THR A 154 0.97 28.68 -7.82
CA THR A 154 -0.40 28.94 -7.34
C THR A 154 -1.44 27.87 -7.69
N ASN A 155 -1.14 26.96 -8.61
CA ASN A 155 -2.02 25.82 -8.98
C ASN A 155 -1.80 24.55 -8.11
N LYS A 156 -1.41 24.73 -6.87
CA LYS A 156 -1.02 23.70 -5.88
C LYS A 156 -2.07 22.61 -5.60
N ALA A 157 -3.30 22.82 -6.04
CA ALA A 157 -4.43 21.94 -5.71
C ALA A 157 -4.55 20.70 -6.62
N LEU A 158 -3.92 20.68 -7.79
CA LEU A 158 -4.22 19.68 -8.83
C LEU A 158 -3.56 18.31 -8.59
N LEU A 159 -2.31 18.27 -8.12
CA LEU A 159 -1.61 17.00 -7.87
C LEU A 159 -2.00 16.34 -6.56
N THR A 160 -2.31 17.13 -5.52
CA THR A 160 -2.94 16.60 -4.30
C THR A 160 -4.29 15.94 -4.61
N ASN A 161 -4.93 16.31 -5.74
CA ASN A 161 -6.21 15.73 -6.15
C ASN A 161 -6.09 14.32 -6.71
N VAL A 162 -4.91 13.89 -7.16
CA VAL A 162 -4.73 12.57 -7.77
C VAL A 162 -4.56 11.47 -6.72
N GLU A 163 -3.86 11.73 -5.65
CA GLU A 163 -3.54 10.72 -4.62
C GLU A 163 -4.24 10.93 -3.28
N LEU A 164 -4.47 12.20 -2.90
CA LEU A 164 -5.25 12.50 -1.70
C LEU A 164 -6.69 12.77 -2.10
N SER A 165 -7.65 12.06 -1.52
CA SER A 165 -9.06 12.36 -1.75
C SER A 165 -9.33 13.83 -1.39
N SER A 166 -10.26 14.45 -2.13
CA SER A 166 -10.68 15.83 -1.87
C SER A 166 -11.16 16.07 -0.43
N MET A 167 -11.55 15.00 0.28
CA MET A 167 -11.92 15.01 1.69
C MET A 167 -10.72 15.26 2.62
N ALA A 168 -9.55 14.71 2.28
CA ALA A 168 -8.33 14.90 3.05
C ALA A 168 -7.84 16.35 3.02
N LYS A 169 -8.16 17.12 1.98
CA LYS A 169 -7.73 18.51 1.82
C LYS A 169 -8.43 19.50 2.72
N HIS A 170 -9.69 19.27 3.04
CA HIS A 170 -10.49 20.25 3.80
C HIS A 170 -10.03 20.40 5.25
N ASN A 171 -9.25 19.44 5.75
CA ASN A 171 -8.80 19.40 7.14
C ASN A 171 -7.38 19.95 7.38
N TYR A 172 -6.62 20.37 6.33
CA TYR A 172 -5.22 20.77 6.50
C TYR A 172 -4.89 22.13 5.88
N HIS A 173 -4.68 23.12 6.74
CA HIS A 173 -4.16 24.46 6.40
C HIS A 173 -2.62 24.50 6.29
N TYR A 174 -1.95 23.37 5.98
CA TYR A 174 -0.50 23.31 5.94
C TYR A 174 0.08 23.49 4.53
N LYS A 175 1.30 24.05 4.47
CA LYS A 175 2.10 24.05 3.25
C LYS A 175 2.39 22.60 2.83
N ALA A 176 2.42 22.30 1.53
CA ALA A 176 2.65 20.95 1.00
C ALA A 176 3.92 20.28 1.55
N SER A 177 5.01 21.04 1.72
CA SER A 177 6.25 20.53 2.33
C SER A 177 6.08 20.07 3.78
N MET A 178 5.23 20.75 4.56
CA MET A 178 4.94 20.36 5.94
C MET A 178 4.10 19.08 6.00
N ILE A 179 3.16 18.93 5.07
CA ILE A 179 2.37 17.69 4.96
C ILE A 179 3.31 16.51 4.64
N ALA A 180 4.26 16.69 3.71
CA ALA A 180 5.28 15.69 3.40
C ALA A 180 6.09 15.26 4.62
N GLN A 181 6.59 16.24 5.39
CA GLN A 181 7.37 15.98 6.59
C GLN A 181 6.56 15.23 7.64
N ILE A 182 5.29 15.60 7.84
CA ILE A 182 4.38 14.92 8.77
C ILE A 182 4.18 13.46 8.36
N LEU A 183 3.91 13.23 7.09
CA LEU A 183 3.66 11.88 6.58
C LEU A 183 4.92 11.02 6.68
N LEU A 184 6.07 11.56 6.31
CA LEU A 184 7.36 10.87 6.45
C LEU A 184 7.69 10.57 7.92
N PHE A 185 7.45 11.52 8.83
CA PHE A 185 7.67 11.33 10.26
C PHE A 185 6.82 10.20 10.83
N ILE A 186 5.53 10.14 10.46
CA ILE A 186 4.63 9.06 10.90
C ILE A 186 5.07 7.73 10.31
N TYR A 187 5.42 7.69 9.03
CA TYR A 187 5.85 6.47 8.35
C TYR A 187 7.13 5.88 8.99
N LEU A 188 8.13 6.72 9.22
CA LEU A 188 9.37 6.34 9.92
C LEU A 188 9.09 5.94 11.37
N GLY A 189 8.26 6.69 12.07
CA GLY A 189 7.87 6.42 13.45
C GLY A 189 7.15 5.08 13.59
N LEU A 190 6.18 4.80 12.72
CA LEU A 190 5.49 3.49 12.69
C LEU A 190 6.48 2.35 12.39
N THR A 191 7.38 2.52 11.41
CA THR A 191 8.37 1.49 11.09
C THR A 191 9.28 1.21 12.29
N PHE A 192 9.78 2.26 12.94
CA PHE A 192 10.65 2.13 14.10
C PHE A 192 9.93 1.47 15.29
N CYS A 193 8.74 1.96 15.65
CA CYS A 193 7.96 1.41 16.77
C CYS A 193 7.57 -0.05 16.52
N SER A 194 7.13 -0.38 15.29
CA SER A 194 6.78 -1.75 14.92
C SER A 194 7.98 -2.68 14.97
N THR A 195 9.14 -2.25 14.44
CA THR A 195 10.39 -3.03 14.51
C THR A 195 10.78 -3.33 15.96
N LEU A 196 10.73 -2.31 16.83
CA LEU A 196 11.06 -2.48 18.23
C LEU A 196 10.08 -3.40 18.96
N ALA A 197 8.78 -3.24 18.72
CA ALA A 197 7.75 -4.08 19.29
C ALA A 197 7.88 -5.55 18.86
N LEU A 198 8.12 -5.82 17.56
CA LEU A 198 8.35 -7.16 17.04
C LEU A 198 9.63 -7.78 17.61
N LYS A 199 10.69 -6.99 17.78
CA LYS A 199 11.91 -7.45 18.45
C LYS A 199 11.66 -7.85 19.91
N LEU A 200 10.88 -7.05 20.64
CA LEU A 200 10.49 -7.36 22.03
C LEU A 200 9.57 -8.59 22.11
N ALA A 201 8.77 -8.86 21.07
CA ALA A 201 7.96 -10.08 20.96
C ALA A 201 8.78 -11.35 20.64
N GLY A 202 10.12 -11.25 20.54
CA GLY A 202 11.01 -12.40 20.34
C GLY A 202 11.51 -12.63 18.93
N MET A 203 11.15 -11.79 17.95
CA MET A 203 11.71 -11.89 16.59
C MET A 203 13.20 -11.51 16.58
N ASN A 204 13.96 -12.06 15.62
CA ASN A 204 15.30 -11.54 15.37
C ASN A 204 15.25 -10.14 14.72
N TRP A 205 16.35 -9.37 14.78
CA TRP A 205 16.38 -8.01 14.27
C TRP A 205 16.09 -7.90 12.76
N PHE A 206 16.56 -8.88 11.99
CA PHE A 206 16.37 -8.88 10.56
C PHE A 206 14.89 -9.07 10.18
N ASP A 207 14.25 -10.10 10.73
CA ASP A 207 12.82 -10.35 10.48
C ASP A 207 11.96 -9.23 11.08
N ALA A 208 12.26 -8.73 12.28
CA ALA A 208 11.52 -7.63 12.89
C ALA A 208 11.51 -6.37 12.00
N LEU A 209 12.68 -6.00 11.44
CA LEU A 209 12.80 -4.84 10.57
C LEU A 209 12.09 -5.06 9.23
N THR A 210 12.32 -6.19 8.57
CA THR A 210 11.75 -6.48 7.25
C THR A 210 10.23 -6.62 7.31
N GLN A 211 9.69 -7.31 8.34
CA GLN A 211 8.25 -7.43 8.53
C GLN A 211 7.61 -6.07 8.89
N ALA A 212 8.26 -5.25 9.73
CA ALA A 212 7.77 -3.91 10.03
C ALA A 212 7.74 -3.01 8.78
N MET A 213 8.79 -3.05 7.94
CA MET A 213 8.83 -2.30 6.68
C MET A 213 7.68 -2.72 5.76
N SER A 214 7.44 -4.02 5.62
CA SER A 214 6.36 -4.57 4.79
C SER A 214 4.97 -4.25 5.36
N ALA A 215 4.78 -4.35 6.68
CA ALA A 215 3.51 -4.04 7.36
C ALA A 215 3.12 -2.56 7.23
N VAL A 216 4.07 -1.63 7.40
CA VAL A 216 3.83 -0.18 7.30
C VAL A 216 3.64 0.26 5.85
N ALA A 217 4.32 -0.42 4.92
CA ALA A 217 4.10 -0.24 3.47
C ALA A 217 2.78 -0.88 2.99
N THR A 218 2.13 -1.69 3.85
CA THR A 218 0.92 -2.46 3.50
C THR A 218 1.14 -3.34 2.26
N SER A 219 2.19 -4.19 2.28
CA SER A 219 2.68 -4.91 1.10
C SER A 219 2.59 -6.43 1.24
N GLY A 220 2.90 -7.03 2.40
CA GLY A 220 2.84 -8.47 2.61
C GLY A 220 4.08 -9.28 2.24
N PHE A 221 5.10 -8.70 1.64
CA PHE A 221 6.35 -9.43 1.45
C PHE A 221 6.91 -9.90 2.79
N SER A 222 7.17 -11.21 2.88
CA SER A 222 7.76 -11.85 4.05
C SER A 222 9.12 -12.46 3.73
N THR A 223 9.91 -12.71 4.75
CA THR A 223 11.16 -13.49 4.70
C THR A 223 10.91 -14.98 4.84
N LYS A 224 9.65 -15.39 5.05
CA LYS A 224 9.24 -16.78 5.31
C LYS A 224 8.18 -17.24 4.33
N ASN A 225 8.28 -18.52 3.90
CA ASN A 225 7.31 -19.13 3.00
C ASN A 225 5.90 -19.19 3.61
N ALA A 226 5.80 -19.50 4.90
CA ALA A 226 4.54 -19.51 5.63
C ALA A 226 4.10 -18.11 6.10
N SER A 227 4.70 -17.03 5.56
CA SER A 227 4.43 -15.64 5.96
C SER A 227 4.52 -15.47 7.49
N ILE A 228 3.56 -14.80 8.12
CA ILE A 228 3.53 -14.59 9.58
C ILE A 228 3.17 -15.86 10.35
N GLY A 229 2.48 -16.81 9.70
CA GLY A 229 2.19 -18.12 10.29
C GLY A 229 3.43 -18.89 10.76
N TYR A 230 4.59 -18.64 10.16
CA TYR A 230 5.88 -19.21 10.58
C TYR A 230 6.21 -18.94 12.06
N PHE A 231 5.87 -17.76 12.56
CA PHE A 231 6.24 -17.35 13.92
C PHE A 231 5.31 -17.90 15.00
N ASP A 232 4.09 -18.32 14.64
CA ASP A 232 3.02 -18.83 15.52
C ASP A 232 2.97 -18.15 16.90
N SER A 233 2.97 -16.83 16.90
CA SER A 233 3.02 -16.00 18.10
C SER A 233 1.88 -14.99 18.10
N VAL A 234 0.98 -15.14 19.09
CA VAL A 234 -0.12 -14.20 19.31
C VAL A 234 0.39 -12.76 19.51
N ALA A 235 1.56 -12.61 20.15
CA ALA A 235 2.17 -11.29 20.38
C ALA A 235 2.59 -10.66 19.05
N VAL A 236 3.28 -11.40 18.17
CA VAL A 236 3.70 -10.95 16.85
C VAL A 236 2.47 -10.58 16.01
N GLU A 237 1.46 -11.44 15.95
CA GLU A 237 0.24 -11.20 15.21
C GLU A 237 -0.50 -9.95 15.71
N SER A 238 -0.61 -9.77 17.03
CA SER A 238 -1.27 -8.61 17.62
C SER A 238 -0.55 -7.30 17.29
N ILE A 239 0.79 -7.29 17.33
CA ILE A 239 1.60 -6.12 16.96
C ILE A 239 1.41 -5.78 15.49
N LEU A 240 1.41 -6.79 14.61
CA LEU A 240 1.18 -6.59 13.18
C LEU A 240 -0.24 -6.12 12.88
N ILE A 241 -1.28 -6.67 13.56
CA ILE A 241 -2.66 -6.19 13.45
C ILE A 241 -2.71 -4.68 13.77
N VAL A 242 -2.14 -4.27 14.89
CA VAL A 242 -2.12 -2.84 15.28
C VAL A 242 -1.35 -2.00 14.25
N THR A 243 -0.20 -2.48 13.79
CA THR A 243 0.62 -1.77 12.78
C THR A 243 -0.15 -1.61 11.47
N MET A 244 -0.76 -2.67 10.95
CA MET A 244 -1.56 -2.66 9.73
C MET A 244 -2.78 -1.74 9.85
N LEU A 245 -3.50 -1.77 10.98
CA LEU A 245 -4.61 -0.86 11.25
C LEU A 245 -4.16 0.60 11.22
N LEU A 246 -3.05 0.93 11.89
CA LEU A 246 -2.52 2.30 11.92
C LEU A 246 -2.02 2.74 10.53
N ALA A 247 -1.34 1.88 9.78
CA ALA A 247 -0.89 2.16 8.42
C ALA A 247 -2.05 2.40 7.45
N SER A 248 -3.23 1.85 7.74
CA SER A 248 -4.45 1.97 6.93
C SER A 248 -5.32 3.19 7.25
N ILE A 249 -5.04 3.89 8.34
CA ILE A 249 -5.71 5.14 8.71
C ILE A 249 -5.01 6.30 8.02
N HIS A 250 -5.76 7.35 7.70
CA HIS A 250 -5.20 8.58 7.15
C HIS A 250 -4.09 9.15 8.05
N PHE A 251 -2.86 9.26 7.54
CA PHE A 251 -1.70 9.67 8.35
C PHE A 251 -1.85 11.05 8.99
N GLY A 252 -2.59 11.94 8.36
CA GLY A 252 -2.89 13.23 8.97
C GLY A 252 -3.82 13.14 10.17
N VAL A 253 -4.74 12.16 10.21
CA VAL A 253 -5.59 11.89 11.40
C VAL A 253 -4.73 11.28 12.51
N LEU A 254 -3.77 10.41 12.18
CA LEU A 254 -2.78 9.91 13.14
C LEU A 254 -1.97 11.06 13.76
N PHE A 255 -1.47 11.98 12.92
CA PHE A 255 -0.74 13.15 13.40
C PHE A 255 -1.61 14.04 14.30
N ALA A 256 -2.86 14.28 13.92
CA ALA A 256 -3.80 15.05 14.72
C ALA A 256 -4.06 14.39 16.08
N THR A 257 -4.08 13.06 16.13
CA THR A 257 -4.21 12.28 17.38
C THR A 257 -2.99 12.46 18.28
N LEU A 258 -1.78 12.33 17.71
CA LEU A 258 -0.54 12.51 18.46
C LEU A 258 -0.36 13.95 18.99
N THR A 259 -0.87 14.94 18.27
CA THR A 259 -0.80 16.37 18.65
C THR A 259 -1.99 16.86 19.46
N GLY A 260 -2.91 15.98 19.88
CA GLY A 260 -4.07 16.33 20.71
C GLY A 260 -5.12 17.21 20.01
N ARG A 261 -5.15 17.22 18.67
CA ARG A 261 -6.11 18.02 17.91
C ARG A 261 -7.49 17.39 17.87
N ARG A 262 -8.53 18.24 17.64
CA ARG A 262 -9.94 17.82 17.66
C ARG A 262 -10.28 16.77 16.59
N ASN A 263 -9.66 16.85 15.40
CA ASN A 263 -9.84 15.86 14.30
C ASN A 263 -8.92 14.65 14.48
N ASN A 264 -9.12 13.88 15.52
CA ASN A 264 -8.36 12.68 15.87
C ASN A 264 -9.08 11.40 15.40
N ILE A 265 -8.46 10.23 15.62
CA ILE A 265 -8.98 8.90 15.26
C ILE A 265 -10.42 8.69 15.77
N PHE A 266 -10.74 9.17 16.97
CA PHE A 266 -12.04 8.95 17.61
C PHE A 266 -13.16 9.84 17.05
N HIS A 267 -12.82 10.99 16.46
CA HIS A 267 -13.79 11.94 15.92
C HIS A 267 -13.99 11.82 14.40
N SER A 268 -13.03 11.29 13.67
CA SER A 268 -13.16 11.06 12.23
C SER A 268 -14.24 10.02 11.93
N GLU A 269 -15.25 10.42 11.17
CA GLU A 269 -16.34 9.56 10.74
C GLU A 269 -15.83 8.41 9.86
N VAL A 270 -14.90 8.70 8.94
CA VAL A 270 -14.29 7.70 8.04
C VAL A 270 -13.56 6.64 8.85
N THR A 271 -12.73 7.03 9.82
CA THR A 271 -11.98 6.09 10.66
C THR A 271 -12.92 5.21 11.48
N ARG A 272 -14.00 5.77 12.02
CA ARG A 272 -15.01 4.99 12.76
C ARG A 272 -15.70 3.97 11.86
N TRP A 273 -16.05 4.34 10.62
CA TRP A 273 -16.62 3.42 9.64
C TRP A 273 -15.65 2.30 9.30
N TYR A 274 -14.37 2.65 9.03
CA TYR A 274 -13.31 1.67 8.78
C TYR A 274 -13.19 0.66 9.92
N LEU A 275 -13.03 1.12 11.16
CA LEU A 275 -12.91 0.24 12.33
C LEU A 275 -14.18 -0.59 12.58
N SER A 276 -15.36 -0.03 12.29
CA SER A 276 -16.64 -0.76 12.39
C SER A 276 -16.73 -1.87 11.35
N ILE A 277 -16.31 -1.64 10.11
CA ILE A 277 -16.25 -2.67 9.07
C ILE A 277 -15.31 -3.79 9.51
N VAL A 278 -14.10 -3.45 9.98
CA VAL A 278 -13.13 -4.45 10.50
C VAL A 278 -13.78 -5.28 11.61
N ALA A 279 -14.38 -4.64 12.61
CA ALA A 279 -14.96 -5.35 13.75
C ALA A 279 -16.12 -6.28 13.34
N VAL A 280 -17.06 -5.77 12.53
CA VAL A 280 -18.23 -6.54 12.08
C VAL A 280 -17.80 -7.73 11.22
N VAL A 281 -16.94 -7.49 10.23
CA VAL A 281 -16.47 -8.57 9.34
C VAL A 281 -15.67 -9.61 10.12
N THR A 282 -14.81 -9.21 11.05
CA THR A 282 -14.06 -10.14 11.92
C THR A 282 -14.99 -11.04 12.72
N VAL A 283 -16.05 -10.48 13.33
CA VAL A 283 -17.00 -11.26 14.11
C VAL A 283 -17.78 -12.24 13.22
N VAL A 284 -18.22 -11.81 12.03
CA VAL A 284 -18.97 -12.68 11.11
C VAL A 284 -18.08 -13.78 10.54
N VAL A 285 -16.83 -13.47 10.17
CA VAL A 285 -15.85 -14.47 9.70
C VAL A 285 -15.53 -15.45 10.82
N ALA A 286 -15.23 -14.98 12.04
CA ALA A 286 -14.96 -15.85 13.19
C ALA A 286 -16.14 -16.78 13.49
N GLY A 287 -17.37 -16.25 13.45
CA GLY A 287 -18.59 -17.06 13.58
C GLY A 287 -18.69 -18.13 12.49
N SER A 288 -18.45 -17.77 11.23
CA SER A 288 -18.46 -18.72 10.11
C SER A 288 -17.41 -19.82 10.27
N LEU A 289 -16.21 -19.52 10.79
CA LEU A 289 -15.14 -20.47 11.04
C LEU A 289 -15.46 -21.41 12.20
N TYR A 290 -16.01 -20.89 13.29
CA TYR A 290 -16.37 -21.67 14.46
C TYR A 290 -17.56 -22.61 14.18
N PHE A 291 -18.65 -22.10 13.63
CA PHE A 291 -19.83 -22.92 13.30
C PHE A 291 -19.57 -23.84 12.09
N GLY A 292 -18.64 -23.49 11.21
CA GLY A 292 -18.19 -24.35 10.11
C GLY A 292 -17.24 -25.47 10.54
N GLY A 293 -16.84 -25.54 11.82
CA GLY A 293 -15.97 -26.59 12.36
C GLY A 293 -14.51 -26.51 11.89
N VAL A 294 -14.05 -25.32 11.39
CA VAL A 294 -12.66 -25.11 10.98
C VAL A 294 -11.74 -24.99 12.19
N TYR A 295 -12.23 -24.37 13.25
CA TYR A 295 -11.53 -24.22 14.53
C TYR A 295 -12.41 -24.66 15.68
N ASP A 296 -11.84 -25.44 16.62
CA ASP A 296 -12.56 -26.00 17.77
C ASP A 296 -12.87 -24.95 18.85
N THR A 297 -12.18 -23.81 18.85
CA THR A 297 -12.35 -22.77 19.87
C THR A 297 -12.71 -21.42 19.28
N VAL A 298 -13.62 -20.70 19.94
CA VAL A 298 -13.99 -19.34 19.56
C VAL A 298 -12.77 -18.40 19.56
N ALA A 299 -11.85 -18.58 20.51
CA ALA A 299 -10.63 -17.78 20.60
C ALA A 299 -9.71 -18.01 19.39
N GLY A 300 -9.55 -19.26 18.95
CA GLY A 300 -8.79 -19.59 17.74
C GLY A 300 -9.43 -19.01 16.49
N ALA A 301 -10.75 -19.23 16.32
CA ALA A 301 -11.49 -18.66 15.21
C ALA A 301 -11.37 -17.11 15.15
N LEU A 302 -11.46 -16.44 16.31
CA LEU A 302 -11.31 -14.98 16.39
C LEU A 302 -9.87 -14.51 16.07
N ARG A 303 -8.84 -15.21 16.57
CA ARG A 303 -7.42 -14.93 16.31
C ARG A 303 -7.14 -14.88 14.80
N TYR A 304 -7.44 -15.98 14.12
CA TYR A 304 -7.16 -16.12 12.70
C TYR A 304 -8.07 -15.23 11.84
N ALA A 305 -9.35 -15.09 12.18
CA ALA A 305 -10.26 -14.18 11.50
C ALA A 305 -9.81 -12.73 11.60
N ALA A 306 -9.45 -12.27 12.81
CA ALA A 306 -8.99 -10.89 13.03
C ALA A 306 -7.72 -10.59 12.21
N PHE A 307 -6.75 -11.50 12.19
CA PHE A 307 -5.53 -11.31 11.43
C PHE A 307 -5.82 -11.23 9.93
N GLN A 308 -6.54 -12.18 9.36
CA GLN A 308 -6.82 -12.22 7.92
C GLN A 308 -7.69 -11.06 7.46
N VAL A 309 -8.73 -10.69 8.21
CA VAL A 309 -9.57 -9.54 7.88
C VAL A 309 -8.75 -8.25 7.89
N VAL A 310 -7.93 -8.04 8.93
CA VAL A 310 -7.08 -6.83 9.01
C VAL A 310 -6.02 -6.84 7.92
N SER A 311 -5.39 -7.97 7.65
CA SER A 311 -4.38 -8.11 6.59
C SER A 311 -4.94 -7.73 5.23
N LEU A 312 -6.13 -8.20 4.89
CA LEU A 312 -6.75 -7.96 3.58
C LEU A 312 -7.34 -6.55 3.45
N ILE A 313 -8.04 -6.04 4.47
CA ILE A 313 -8.61 -4.67 4.40
C ILE A 313 -7.52 -3.60 4.46
N SER A 314 -6.39 -3.90 5.11
CA SER A 314 -5.21 -3.03 5.13
C SER A 314 -4.37 -3.15 3.86
N THR A 315 -4.73 -4.04 2.96
CA THR A 315 -3.94 -4.38 1.76
C THR A 315 -2.50 -4.84 2.07
N ALA A 316 -2.29 -5.40 3.27
CA ALA A 316 -0.97 -5.91 3.66
C ALA A 316 -0.69 -7.31 3.11
N GLY A 317 -1.71 -8.15 2.89
CA GLY A 317 -1.52 -9.46 2.27
C GLY A 317 -0.76 -10.51 3.11
N PHE A 318 -0.47 -10.25 4.39
CA PHE A 318 0.14 -11.26 5.27
C PHE A 318 -0.82 -12.41 5.56
N ALA A 319 -0.29 -13.62 5.68
CA ALA A 319 -1.05 -14.82 5.99
C ALA A 319 -0.58 -15.46 7.31
N THR A 320 -1.55 -15.92 8.13
CA THR A 320 -1.33 -16.76 9.31
C THR A 320 -2.00 -18.11 9.19
N ALA A 321 -2.89 -18.29 8.22
CA ALA A 321 -3.62 -19.51 7.94
C ALA A 321 -3.89 -19.66 6.45
N ASP A 322 -4.10 -20.87 6.01
CA ASP A 322 -4.58 -21.17 4.68
C ASP A 322 -6.09 -20.89 4.60
N THR A 323 -6.45 -19.83 3.87
CA THR A 323 -7.84 -19.41 3.69
C THR A 323 -8.59 -20.21 2.63
N THR A 324 -7.92 -21.05 1.84
CA THR A 324 -8.57 -21.86 0.79
C THR A 324 -9.52 -22.92 1.34
N VAL A 325 -9.26 -23.36 2.58
CA VAL A 325 -10.11 -24.34 3.28
C VAL A 325 -11.24 -23.70 4.08
N TRP A 326 -11.36 -22.37 4.03
CA TRP A 326 -12.38 -21.65 4.82
C TRP A 326 -13.77 -21.73 4.15
N PRO A 327 -14.86 -21.60 4.93
CA PRO A 327 -16.21 -21.56 4.37
C PRO A 327 -16.39 -20.45 3.34
N ALA A 328 -17.18 -20.69 2.31
CA ALA A 328 -17.44 -19.74 1.23
C ALA A 328 -17.89 -18.36 1.73
N THR A 329 -18.68 -18.30 2.82
CA THR A 329 -19.09 -17.04 3.45
C THR A 329 -17.89 -16.23 3.91
N ALA A 330 -16.89 -16.87 4.54
CA ALA A 330 -15.67 -16.21 4.97
C ALA A 330 -14.88 -15.67 3.76
N ILE A 331 -14.71 -16.49 2.72
CA ILE A 331 -13.98 -16.10 1.49
C ILE A 331 -14.65 -14.89 0.82
N VAL A 332 -15.97 -14.90 0.65
CA VAL A 332 -16.72 -13.76 0.05
C VAL A 332 -16.53 -12.47 0.86
N LEU A 333 -16.55 -12.56 2.19
CA LEU A 333 -16.31 -11.39 3.04
C LEU A 333 -14.88 -10.89 2.94
N LEU A 334 -13.89 -11.79 2.89
CA LEU A 334 -12.47 -11.44 2.70
C LEU A 334 -12.25 -10.74 1.35
N ILE A 335 -12.83 -11.25 0.26
CA ILE A 335 -12.81 -10.60 -1.05
C ILE A 335 -13.47 -9.21 -0.99
N SER A 336 -14.60 -9.10 -0.28
CA SER A 336 -15.32 -7.82 -0.17
C SER A 336 -14.48 -6.75 0.54
N VAL A 337 -13.77 -7.09 1.62
CA VAL A 337 -12.91 -6.13 2.32
C VAL A 337 -11.65 -5.80 1.53
N SER A 338 -11.12 -6.72 0.71
CA SER A 338 -10.01 -6.45 -0.22
C SER A 338 -10.37 -5.46 -1.34
N ILE A 339 -11.66 -5.31 -1.66
CA ILE A 339 -12.16 -4.30 -2.60
C ILE A 339 -12.30 -2.93 -1.92
N VAL A 340 -12.84 -2.91 -0.68
CA VAL A 340 -13.10 -1.64 0.05
C VAL A 340 -11.81 -0.99 0.51
N CYS A 341 -10.92 -1.75 1.15
CA CYS A 341 -9.61 -1.34 1.67
C CYS A 341 -9.66 -0.22 2.73
N GLY A 342 -8.46 0.30 3.10
CA GLY A 342 -8.29 1.32 4.15
C GLY A 342 -8.74 2.73 3.76
N CYS A 343 -8.36 3.71 4.59
CA CYS A 343 -8.73 5.11 4.42
C CYS A 343 -7.87 5.82 3.36
N ALA A 344 -8.41 6.82 2.69
CA ALA A 344 -7.63 7.68 1.81
C ALA A 344 -6.54 8.43 2.60
N GLY A 345 -5.36 8.62 2.00
CA GLY A 345 -4.20 9.23 2.66
C GLY A 345 -3.46 8.27 3.60
N SER A 346 -3.66 6.96 3.42
CA SER A 346 -2.86 5.85 3.93
C SER A 346 -2.08 5.19 2.80
N THR A 347 -1.26 4.20 3.11
CA THR A 347 -0.49 3.41 2.13
C THR A 347 -1.34 2.37 1.39
N THR A 348 -2.56 2.08 1.83
CA THR A 348 -3.44 1.03 1.27
C THR A 348 -3.87 1.28 -0.18
N GLY A 349 -4.21 0.22 -0.91
CA GLY A 349 -4.78 0.24 -2.26
C GLY A 349 -6.31 0.40 -2.32
N GLY A 350 -6.94 -0.17 -3.34
CA GLY A 350 -8.38 -0.35 -3.52
C GLY A 350 -9.23 0.90 -3.69
N ILE A 351 -10.55 0.75 -3.48
CA ILE A 351 -11.54 1.84 -3.64
C ILE A 351 -11.35 2.92 -2.59
N LYS A 352 -10.89 2.58 -1.40
CA LYS A 352 -10.81 3.37 -0.16
C LYS A 352 -12.15 3.53 0.57
N THR A 353 -12.12 3.36 1.88
CA THR A 353 -13.28 3.50 2.76
C THR A 353 -14.00 4.85 2.61
N ASP A 354 -13.27 5.94 2.37
CA ASP A 354 -13.84 7.28 2.14
C ASP A 354 -14.80 7.32 0.94
N ARG A 355 -14.35 6.76 -0.21
CA ARG A 355 -15.17 6.73 -1.43
C ARG A 355 -16.35 5.79 -1.26
N PHE A 356 -16.15 4.66 -0.58
CA PHE A 356 -17.23 3.73 -0.26
C PHE A 356 -18.29 4.37 0.62
N LEU A 357 -17.90 5.05 1.70
CA LEU A 357 -18.80 5.79 2.58
C LEU A 357 -19.55 6.89 1.81
N LEU A 358 -18.84 7.63 0.95
CA LEU A 358 -19.43 8.68 0.11
C LEU A 358 -20.48 8.11 -0.85
N ALA A 359 -20.18 6.97 -1.47
CA ALA A 359 -21.12 6.30 -2.38
C ALA A 359 -22.40 5.88 -1.64
N ILE A 360 -22.28 5.28 -0.45
CA ILE A 360 -23.43 4.90 0.39
C ILE A 360 -24.26 6.13 0.76
N LYS A 361 -23.62 7.22 1.20
CA LYS A 361 -24.32 8.45 1.56
C LYS A 361 -25.01 9.11 0.36
N THR A 362 -24.34 9.08 -0.80
CA THR A 362 -24.92 9.60 -2.06
C THR A 362 -26.12 8.77 -2.48
N LEU A 363 -26.03 7.45 -2.38
CA LEU A 363 -27.15 6.56 -2.68
C LEU A 363 -28.35 6.85 -1.75
N ARG A 364 -28.14 6.94 -0.45
CA ARG A 364 -29.17 7.31 0.53
C ARG A 364 -29.78 8.67 0.22
N LEU A 365 -28.98 9.66 -0.16
CA LEU A 365 -29.46 10.98 -0.58
C LEU A 365 -30.38 10.86 -1.80
N ARG A 366 -30.00 10.09 -2.83
CA ARG A 366 -30.84 9.90 -4.03
C ARG A 366 -32.18 9.27 -3.70
N PHE A 367 -32.21 8.26 -2.84
CA PHE A 367 -33.47 7.68 -2.36
C PHE A 367 -34.33 8.68 -1.60
N SER A 368 -33.72 9.49 -0.72
CA SER A 368 -34.45 10.53 0.03
C SER A 368 -35.05 11.59 -0.89
N LEU A 369 -34.33 12.00 -1.94
CA LEU A 369 -34.82 12.96 -2.94
C LEU A 369 -35.94 12.40 -3.82
N GLN A 370 -35.99 11.08 -4.06
CA GLN A 370 -37.13 10.45 -4.74
C GLN A 370 -38.39 10.52 -3.88
N GLN A 371 -38.27 10.39 -2.57
CA GLN A 371 -39.41 10.49 -1.66
C GLN A 371 -39.81 11.95 -1.37
N HIS A 372 -38.85 12.85 -1.35
CA HIS A 372 -39.02 14.27 -1.04
C HIS A 372 -38.31 15.16 -2.08
N PRO A 373 -38.86 15.36 -3.29
CA PRO A 373 -38.19 16.02 -4.40
C PRO A 373 -37.74 17.45 -4.13
N ASN A 374 -38.43 18.15 -3.23
CA ASN A 374 -38.16 19.55 -2.85
C ASN A 374 -37.21 19.69 -1.66
N ALA A 375 -36.70 18.58 -1.10
CA ALA A 375 -35.80 18.63 0.03
C ALA A 375 -34.40 19.13 -0.38
N VAL A 376 -33.86 20.13 0.31
CA VAL A 376 -32.50 20.62 0.12
C VAL A 376 -31.57 19.81 1.06
N VAL A 377 -31.16 18.63 0.61
CA VAL A 377 -30.27 17.74 1.37
C VAL A 377 -28.90 17.71 0.70
N ARG A 378 -27.83 17.75 1.48
CA ARG A 378 -26.44 17.68 0.99
C ARG A 378 -25.68 16.58 1.72
N VAL A 379 -24.79 15.91 1.04
CA VAL A 379 -23.91 14.91 1.66
C VAL A 379 -22.91 15.60 2.59
N ARG A 380 -22.77 15.05 3.81
CA ARG A 380 -21.81 15.55 4.82
C ARG A 380 -20.91 14.41 5.28
N ILE A 381 -19.62 14.72 5.45
CA ILE A 381 -18.62 13.83 6.09
C ILE A 381 -17.80 14.68 7.06
N ASP A 382 -17.60 14.19 8.29
CA ASP A 382 -16.96 14.93 9.38
C ASP A 382 -17.56 16.32 9.62
N GLY A 383 -18.89 16.47 9.44
CA GLY A 383 -19.61 17.74 9.57
C GLY A 383 -19.49 18.69 8.37
N ASN A 384 -18.59 18.42 7.42
CA ASN A 384 -18.38 19.25 6.24
C ASN A 384 -19.34 18.86 5.10
N VAL A 385 -19.96 19.85 4.48
CA VAL A 385 -20.78 19.65 3.28
C VAL A 385 -19.86 19.40 2.08
N LEU A 386 -20.13 18.35 1.34
CA LEU A 386 -19.35 18.00 0.15
C LEU A 386 -20.05 18.50 -1.12
N ASP A 387 -19.24 18.92 -2.09
CA ASP A 387 -19.70 19.32 -3.42
C ASP A 387 -20.20 18.08 -4.19
N ASP A 388 -21.29 18.22 -4.96
CA ASP A 388 -21.84 17.17 -5.81
C ASP A 388 -20.83 16.64 -6.85
N LYS A 389 -19.86 17.47 -7.27
CA LYS A 389 -18.76 17.05 -8.13
C LYS A 389 -17.87 15.99 -7.48
N ILE A 390 -17.64 16.09 -6.18
CA ILE A 390 -16.82 15.13 -5.42
C ILE A 390 -17.56 13.79 -5.34
N ALA A 391 -18.85 13.85 -5.08
CA ALA A 391 -19.70 12.66 -5.02
C ALA A 391 -19.74 11.93 -6.38
N SER A 392 -19.95 12.68 -7.46
CA SER A 392 -19.96 12.09 -8.82
C SER A 392 -18.61 11.50 -9.20
N THR A 393 -17.50 12.16 -8.89
CA THR A 393 -16.15 11.65 -9.16
C THR A 393 -15.88 10.34 -8.41
N ALA A 394 -16.32 10.21 -7.16
CA ALA A 394 -16.18 8.97 -6.40
C ALA A 394 -16.98 7.81 -7.03
N VAL A 395 -18.21 8.06 -7.47
CA VAL A 395 -19.02 7.04 -8.14
C VAL A 395 -18.40 6.62 -9.48
N VAL A 396 -17.92 7.58 -10.29
CA VAL A 396 -17.24 7.28 -11.56
C VAL A 396 -15.98 6.44 -11.31
N PHE A 397 -15.20 6.75 -10.27
CA PHE A 397 -14.04 5.95 -9.90
C PHE A 397 -14.42 4.51 -9.53
N ILE A 398 -15.48 4.32 -8.73
CA ILE A 398 -15.94 2.98 -8.33
C ILE A 398 -16.39 2.18 -9.57
N VAL A 399 -17.15 2.80 -10.49
CA VAL A 399 -17.55 2.15 -11.74
C VAL A 399 -16.33 1.77 -12.58
N ALA A 400 -15.37 2.67 -12.77
CA ALA A 400 -14.14 2.40 -13.50
C ALA A 400 -13.31 1.27 -12.84
N TYR A 401 -13.26 1.21 -11.50
CA TYR A 401 -12.62 0.15 -10.76
C TYR A 401 -13.24 -1.22 -11.06
N PHE A 402 -14.58 -1.34 -11.02
CA PHE A 402 -15.25 -2.59 -11.33
C PHE A 402 -15.13 -2.99 -12.81
N LEU A 403 -15.11 -2.02 -13.74
CA LEU A 403 -14.85 -2.32 -15.16
C LEU A 403 -13.42 -2.84 -15.36
N ALA A 404 -12.42 -2.26 -14.69
CA ALA A 404 -11.04 -2.75 -14.76
C ALA A 404 -10.89 -4.14 -14.13
N LEU A 405 -11.57 -4.41 -13.01
CA LEU A 405 -11.62 -5.71 -12.37
C LEU A 405 -12.23 -6.78 -13.30
N LEU A 406 -13.35 -6.46 -13.94
CA LEU A 406 -13.98 -7.34 -14.93
C LEU A 406 -13.04 -7.61 -16.11
N ALA A 407 -12.40 -6.56 -16.64
CA ALA A 407 -11.43 -6.72 -17.73
C ALA A 407 -10.25 -7.61 -17.32
N GLY A 408 -9.69 -7.44 -16.12
CA GLY A 408 -8.64 -8.30 -15.60
C GLY A 408 -9.06 -9.76 -15.46
N THR A 409 -10.27 -10.00 -14.96
CA THR A 409 -10.85 -11.35 -14.87
C THR A 409 -11.00 -12.00 -16.24
N VAL A 410 -11.50 -11.25 -17.24
CA VAL A 410 -11.64 -11.74 -18.63
C VAL A 410 -10.27 -12.09 -19.21
N VAL A 411 -9.25 -11.25 -19.01
CA VAL A 411 -7.90 -11.53 -19.48
C VAL A 411 -7.36 -12.81 -18.84
N GLY A 412 -7.53 -13.00 -17.52
CA GLY A 412 -7.13 -14.22 -16.83
C GLY A 412 -7.78 -15.48 -17.41
N THR A 413 -9.09 -15.44 -17.64
CA THR A 413 -9.80 -16.57 -18.26
C THR A 413 -9.37 -16.83 -19.72
N MET A 414 -9.06 -15.77 -20.49
CA MET A 414 -8.49 -15.92 -21.84
C MET A 414 -7.11 -16.57 -21.83
N CYS A 415 -6.34 -16.42 -20.74
CA CYS A 415 -5.06 -17.12 -20.54
C CYS A 415 -5.23 -18.58 -20.07
N GLY A 416 -6.45 -19.08 -19.96
CA GLY A 416 -6.73 -20.47 -19.57
C GLY A 416 -6.83 -20.73 -18.08
N VAL A 417 -6.83 -19.66 -17.25
CA VAL A 417 -7.03 -19.76 -15.79
C VAL A 417 -8.54 -19.88 -15.51
N ASP A 418 -8.91 -20.68 -14.52
CA ASP A 418 -10.30 -20.80 -14.10
C ASP A 418 -10.89 -19.48 -13.60
N MET A 419 -12.20 -19.34 -13.63
CA MET A 419 -12.91 -18.09 -13.32
C MET A 419 -12.65 -17.62 -11.87
N GLU A 420 -12.65 -18.54 -10.92
CA GLU A 420 -12.48 -18.23 -9.50
C GLU A 420 -11.08 -17.66 -9.22
N THR A 421 -10.04 -18.31 -9.73
CA THR A 421 -8.64 -17.85 -9.64
C THR A 421 -8.44 -16.55 -10.42
N SER A 422 -9.02 -16.41 -11.61
CA SER A 422 -8.93 -15.19 -12.42
C SER A 422 -9.57 -13.99 -11.70
N PHE A 423 -10.75 -14.19 -11.09
CA PHE A 423 -11.44 -13.14 -10.36
C PHE A 423 -10.69 -12.77 -9.07
N SER A 424 -10.29 -13.75 -8.24
CA SER A 424 -9.56 -13.48 -7.01
C SER A 424 -8.20 -12.82 -7.25
N SER A 425 -7.46 -13.25 -8.28
CA SER A 425 -6.22 -12.61 -8.70
C SER A 425 -6.44 -11.17 -9.19
N ALA A 426 -7.50 -10.92 -9.97
CA ALA A 426 -7.86 -9.57 -10.39
C ALA A 426 -8.21 -8.68 -9.19
N VAL A 427 -8.96 -9.20 -8.20
CA VAL A 427 -9.25 -8.47 -6.95
C VAL A 427 -7.98 -8.17 -6.18
N ALA A 428 -7.08 -9.14 -6.01
CA ALA A 428 -5.82 -8.94 -5.31
C ALA A 428 -4.96 -7.87 -6.00
N CYS A 429 -4.77 -7.95 -7.31
CA CYS A 429 -3.99 -6.96 -8.07
C CYS A 429 -4.64 -5.56 -8.05
N MET A 430 -5.97 -5.46 -8.16
CA MET A 430 -6.69 -4.17 -8.16
C MET A 430 -6.83 -3.59 -6.74
N GLY A 431 -7.02 -4.45 -5.74
CA GLY A 431 -6.99 -4.09 -4.32
C GLY A 431 -5.60 -3.73 -3.84
N ASN A 432 -4.58 -4.27 -4.53
CA ASN A 432 -3.18 -4.18 -4.15
C ASN A 432 -2.91 -4.90 -2.82
N VAL A 433 -3.28 -6.19 -2.78
CA VAL A 433 -3.27 -7.07 -1.59
C VAL A 433 -2.40 -8.28 -1.84
#